data_f7250c0ce9d842fcfc1c5cf5f2d176ab
#
_entry.id   f7250c0ce9d842fcfc1c5cf5f2d176ab
#
_cell.length_a   1.000
_cell.length_b   1.000
_cell.length_c   1.000
_cell.angle_alpha   90.00
_cell.angle_beta   90.00
_cell.angle_gamma   90.00
#
_symmetry.space_group_name_H-M   'P 1'
#
loop_
_entity.id
_entity.type
_entity.pdbx_description
1 polymer ?
#
loop_
_entity_poly.entity_id
_entity_poly.type
_entity_poly.pdbx_seq_one_letter_code
_entity_poly.pdbx_strand_id
1 'polypeptide(L)'
;MYSDVKLLINGEWCDGTDGKSEPIINPATGQVLARLAHAGRADLDQALHAADKGFKVWRKVSGFERYKLMRKAADLIRSRADEIAPLMTQEQGKPLAEAKAETLLAGDLIDWFAEEARRTYGRLVPPRAEGVVQAVIKEPVGPVAAFTPWNFPINQAVRKVSAALAAGCSVILKGPEETPASCAALIKCYVDAGVPAGVVNLVFGVPSEISEYLIPHPVIRKITFTGSTPVGKRLAALAGQHMKRITMELGGHAPAIVFGDADVDAAAKMYAGAKYRNAGQVCVSPTRFLVHESVYARFVEGFVKTAVSIKVGDGMSPDTRMGPLANSRRIEAMQMFIEDAIAKGAKLRAGGKRIGTAGYFFEPTVITDVPASARIMSEEPFGPIAPIVPFSSFDEVVAEANRLPFGLAAYACTRSLKTATAIGNAFESGMVSINHMGLALPEVPFGGVKDSGYGSEGGTEAIEAYLNTKFVTQIGLE
;
A
#
# COMPACT_ATOMS: atom_id res chain seq x y z
N MET A 1 18.40 13.07 14.23
CA MET A 1 19.28 13.30 13.06
C MET A 1 19.10 12.12 12.10
N TYR A 2 18.90 12.35 10.82
CA TYR A 2 18.80 11.28 9.82
C TYR A 2 20.19 10.63 9.65
N SER A 3 20.26 9.31 9.62
CA SER A 3 21.54 8.55 9.56
C SER A 3 21.50 7.54 8.42
N ASP A 4 22.66 7.02 8.05
CA ASP A 4 22.78 5.95 7.04
C ASP A 4 21.91 4.76 7.40
N VAL A 5 21.27 4.20 6.37
CA VAL A 5 20.34 3.08 6.53
C VAL A 5 21.01 1.78 6.07
N LYS A 6 20.96 0.79 6.95
CA LYS A 6 21.61 -0.51 6.80
C LYS A 6 20.62 -1.61 6.46
N LEU A 7 21.13 -2.73 5.97
CA LEU A 7 20.40 -3.99 5.86
C LEU A 7 20.24 -4.61 7.27
N LEU A 8 19.17 -5.42 7.43
CA LEU A 8 19.04 -6.30 8.60
C LEU A 8 19.03 -7.75 8.11
N ILE A 9 20.05 -8.51 8.47
CA ILE A 9 20.16 -9.91 8.09
C ILE A 9 20.49 -10.74 9.35
N ASN A 10 19.69 -11.76 9.62
CA ASN A 10 19.86 -12.66 10.78
C ASN A 10 19.93 -11.92 12.13
N GLY A 11 19.19 -10.81 12.27
CA GLY A 11 19.14 -10.01 13.50
C GLY A 11 20.25 -8.96 13.63
N GLU A 12 21.16 -8.86 12.67
CA GLU A 12 22.29 -7.91 12.68
C GLU A 12 22.12 -6.83 11.61
N TRP A 13 22.33 -5.56 12.01
CA TRP A 13 22.37 -4.43 11.09
C TRP A 13 23.75 -4.34 10.44
N CYS A 14 23.79 -4.45 9.11
CA CYS A 14 25.04 -4.49 8.36
C CYS A 14 24.98 -3.62 7.09
N ASP A 15 26.13 -3.21 6.64
CA ASP A 15 26.31 -2.66 5.28
C ASP A 15 26.36 -3.83 4.28
N GLY A 16 26.03 -3.56 3.01
CA GLY A 16 26.12 -4.60 1.99
C GLY A 16 27.57 -5.06 1.76
N THR A 17 27.77 -6.35 1.50
CA THR A 17 29.09 -6.96 1.31
C THR A 17 29.87 -6.37 0.13
N ASP A 18 29.16 -5.89 -0.91
CA ASP A 18 29.77 -5.25 -2.09
C ASP A 18 30.15 -3.79 -1.86
N GLY A 19 29.81 -3.20 -0.70
CA GLY A 19 30.04 -1.80 -0.37
C GLY A 19 29.22 -0.82 -1.22
N LYS A 20 28.26 -1.28 -2.00
CA LYS A 20 27.37 -0.45 -2.83
C LYS A 20 26.37 0.30 -1.96
N SER A 21 26.13 1.54 -2.31
CA SER A 21 25.11 2.37 -1.64
C SER A 21 24.62 3.46 -2.58
N GLU A 22 23.43 4.01 -2.28
CA GLU A 22 22.87 5.16 -2.99
C GLU A 22 22.49 6.29 -2.03
N PRO A 23 22.38 7.56 -2.51
CA PRO A 23 21.94 8.67 -1.70
C PRO A 23 20.42 8.60 -1.44
N ILE A 24 20.03 8.87 -0.19
CA ILE A 24 18.64 9.10 0.18
C ILE A 24 18.37 10.59 0.03
N ILE A 25 17.37 10.96 -0.76
CA ILE A 25 17.11 12.35 -1.12
C ILE A 25 15.91 12.90 -0.34
N ASN A 26 16.05 14.09 0.20
CA ASN A 26 14.90 14.84 0.72
C ASN A 26 14.11 15.45 -0.45
N PRO A 27 12.87 15.04 -0.71
CA PRO A 27 12.10 15.54 -1.84
C PRO A 27 11.68 17.01 -1.69
N ALA A 28 11.73 17.58 -0.49
CA ALA A 28 11.43 19.01 -0.27
C ALA A 28 12.61 19.91 -0.65
N THR A 29 13.85 19.45 -0.53
CA THR A 29 15.03 20.26 -0.79
C THR A 29 15.88 19.80 -1.97
N GLY A 30 15.75 18.52 -2.36
CA GLY A 30 16.62 17.85 -3.31
C GLY A 30 17.99 17.47 -2.74
N GLN A 31 18.22 17.71 -1.44
CA GLN A 31 19.51 17.44 -0.79
C GLN A 31 19.61 15.98 -0.32
N VAL A 32 20.84 15.49 -0.22
CA VAL A 32 21.13 14.17 0.33
C VAL A 32 20.95 14.21 1.85
N LEU A 33 20.16 13.30 2.38
CA LEU A 33 19.94 13.07 3.82
C LEU A 33 21.02 12.17 4.41
N ALA A 34 21.28 11.05 3.74
CA ALA A 34 22.18 9.99 4.18
C ALA A 34 22.42 9.00 3.01
N ARG A 35 23.05 7.87 3.30
CA ARG A 35 23.25 6.79 2.34
C ARG A 35 22.46 5.54 2.72
N LEU A 36 22.02 4.82 1.70
CA LEU A 36 21.33 3.53 1.79
C LEU A 36 22.26 2.41 1.33
N ALA A 37 22.51 1.43 2.20
CA ALA A 37 23.26 0.24 1.83
C ALA A 37 22.48 -0.65 0.84
N HIS A 38 23.16 -1.21 -0.14
CA HIS A 38 22.58 -2.16 -1.10
C HIS A 38 23.02 -3.59 -0.79
N ALA A 39 22.07 -4.51 -0.86
CA ALA A 39 22.35 -5.93 -0.79
C ALA A 39 22.94 -6.43 -2.11
N GLY A 40 24.11 -7.04 -2.05
CA GLY A 40 24.66 -7.85 -3.13
C GLY A 40 24.14 -9.29 -3.09
N ARG A 41 24.57 -10.11 -4.05
CA ARG A 41 24.13 -11.51 -4.12
C ARG A 41 24.48 -12.31 -2.85
N ALA A 42 25.66 -12.09 -2.27
CA ALA A 42 26.08 -12.74 -1.03
C ALA A 42 25.18 -12.37 0.16
N ASP A 43 24.70 -11.12 0.23
CA ASP A 43 23.77 -10.66 1.26
C ASP A 43 22.40 -11.33 1.09
N LEU A 44 21.95 -11.49 -0.15
CA LEU A 44 20.68 -12.18 -0.44
C LEU A 44 20.76 -13.67 -0.08
N ASP A 45 21.90 -14.34 -0.32
CA ASP A 45 22.13 -15.72 0.12
C ASP A 45 22.08 -15.84 1.65
N GLN A 46 22.73 -14.92 2.37
CA GLN A 46 22.66 -14.86 3.83
C GLN A 46 21.22 -14.63 4.32
N ALA A 47 20.48 -13.71 3.70
CA ALA A 47 19.09 -13.43 4.04
C ALA A 47 18.18 -14.65 3.80
N LEU A 48 18.37 -15.38 2.68
CA LEU A 48 17.65 -16.62 2.38
C LEU A 48 17.95 -17.71 3.41
N HIS A 49 19.23 -17.90 3.78
CA HIS A 49 19.64 -18.85 4.80
C HIS A 49 19.07 -18.48 6.19
N ALA A 50 19.13 -17.19 6.54
CA ALA A 50 18.55 -16.67 7.77
C ALA A 50 17.04 -16.89 7.83
N ALA A 51 16.34 -16.60 6.74
CA ALA A 51 14.89 -16.79 6.66
C ALA A 51 14.47 -18.25 6.77
N ASP A 52 15.23 -19.20 6.18
CA ASP A 52 14.96 -20.63 6.32
C ASP A 52 15.16 -21.12 7.78
N LYS A 53 16.24 -20.69 8.42
CA LYS A 53 16.48 -20.99 9.84
C LYS A 53 15.42 -20.34 10.74
N GLY A 54 15.13 -19.06 10.54
CA GLY A 54 14.14 -18.32 11.29
C GLY A 54 12.75 -18.94 11.17
N PHE A 55 12.38 -19.41 9.98
CA PHE A 55 11.13 -20.13 9.77
C PHE A 55 11.03 -21.42 10.58
N LYS A 56 12.11 -22.22 10.63
CA LYS A 56 12.14 -23.48 11.41
C LYS A 56 11.95 -23.26 12.91
N VAL A 57 12.37 -22.10 13.41
CA VAL A 57 12.15 -21.68 14.81
C VAL A 57 10.74 -21.12 14.96
N TRP A 58 10.35 -20.14 14.14
CA TRP A 58 9.12 -19.37 14.30
C TRP A 58 7.84 -20.18 14.10
N ARG A 59 7.84 -21.14 13.18
CA ARG A 59 6.69 -22.04 12.96
C ARG A 59 6.34 -22.88 14.19
N LYS A 60 7.27 -23.08 15.13
CA LYS A 60 7.06 -23.82 16.37
C LYS A 60 6.60 -22.94 17.53
N VAL A 61 6.72 -21.62 17.41
CA VAL A 61 6.22 -20.66 18.39
C VAL A 61 4.70 -20.66 18.32
N SER A 62 4.04 -20.83 19.47
CA SER A 62 2.57 -20.86 19.51
C SER A 62 1.95 -19.53 19.04
N GLY A 63 0.73 -19.57 18.50
CA GLY A 63 0.00 -18.35 18.13
C GLY A 63 -0.12 -17.36 19.29
N PHE A 64 -0.20 -17.86 20.54
CA PHE A 64 -0.27 -17.04 21.74
C PHE A 64 1.08 -16.32 22.04
N GLU A 65 2.19 -16.97 21.88
CA GLU A 65 3.49 -16.32 22.08
C GLU A 65 3.82 -15.35 20.92
N ARG A 66 3.45 -15.69 19.68
CA ARG A 66 3.53 -14.74 18.55
C ARG A 66 2.71 -13.48 18.82
N TYR A 67 1.47 -13.65 19.31
CA TYR A 67 0.61 -12.54 19.75
C TYR A 67 1.32 -11.60 20.73
N LYS A 68 1.93 -12.15 21.81
CA LYS A 68 2.61 -11.32 22.81
C LYS A 68 3.75 -10.49 22.23
N LEU A 69 4.58 -11.09 21.38
CA LEU A 69 5.71 -10.41 20.75
C LEU A 69 5.23 -9.33 19.77
N MET A 70 4.19 -9.62 18.99
CA MET A 70 3.62 -8.64 18.07
C MET A 70 2.94 -7.48 18.82
N ARG A 71 2.20 -7.73 19.91
CA ARG A 71 1.64 -6.68 20.76
C ARG A 71 2.74 -5.74 21.29
N LYS A 72 3.86 -6.30 21.75
CA LYS A 72 5.01 -5.51 22.19
C LYS A 72 5.58 -4.66 21.04
N ALA A 73 5.63 -5.18 19.81
CA ALA A 73 6.05 -4.41 18.65
C ALA A 73 5.07 -3.25 18.34
N ALA A 74 3.76 -3.48 18.50
CA ALA A 74 2.73 -2.43 18.38
C ALA A 74 2.91 -1.31 19.40
N ASP A 75 3.20 -1.66 20.65
CA ASP A 75 3.47 -0.66 21.69
C ASP A 75 4.76 0.13 21.40
N LEU A 76 5.80 -0.54 20.91
CA LEU A 76 7.06 0.11 20.52
C LEU A 76 6.89 1.10 19.37
N ILE A 77 6.14 0.76 18.32
CA ILE A 77 5.95 1.69 17.20
C ILE A 77 5.12 2.91 17.62
N ARG A 78 4.12 2.74 18.47
CA ARG A 78 3.35 3.85 19.02
C ARG A 78 4.20 4.78 19.88
N SER A 79 5.00 4.21 20.78
CA SER A 79 5.89 4.99 21.65
C SER A 79 6.99 5.75 20.91
N ARG A 80 7.38 5.26 19.71
CA ARG A 80 8.41 5.88 18.86
C ARG A 80 7.83 6.73 17.73
N ALA A 81 6.51 6.97 17.71
CA ALA A 81 5.87 7.67 16.59
C ALA A 81 6.43 9.09 16.38
N ASP A 82 6.79 9.80 17.45
CA ASP A 82 7.39 11.14 17.38
C ASP A 82 8.85 11.15 16.90
N GLU A 83 9.54 10.01 16.94
CA GLU A 83 10.88 9.84 16.38
C GLU A 83 10.83 9.39 14.91
N ILE A 84 9.86 8.54 14.57
CA ILE A 84 9.74 7.91 13.24
C ILE A 84 9.07 8.86 12.23
N ALA A 85 8.04 9.59 12.63
CA ALA A 85 7.30 10.46 11.71
C ALA A 85 8.18 11.54 11.04
N PRO A 86 9.14 12.21 11.74
CA PRO A 86 10.07 13.13 11.09
C PRO A 86 10.96 12.45 10.04
N LEU A 87 11.42 11.22 10.26
CA LEU A 87 12.21 10.48 9.27
C LEU A 87 11.39 10.27 7.99
N MET A 88 10.13 9.81 8.15
CA MET A 88 9.21 9.61 7.02
C MET A 88 8.93 10.91 6.28
N THR A 89 8.69 12.02 6.98
CA THR A 89 8.46 13.31 6.34
C THR A 89 9.68 13.75 5.54
N GLN A 90 10.89 13.60 6.08
CA GLN A 90 12.12 14.01 5.40
C GLN A 90 12.42 13.19 4.13
N GLU A 91 12.17 11.88 4.14
CA GLU A 91 12.49 11.01 3.01
C GLU A 91 11.35 10.86 1.99
N GLN A 92 10.08 11.00 2.41
CA GLN A 92 8.92 10.81 1.53
C GLN A 92 8.26 12.15 1.13
N GLY A 93 8.34 13.16 2.00
CA GLY A 93 7.80 14.50 1.76
C GLY A 93 6.41 14.78 2.34
N LYS A 94 5.63 13.76 2.76
CA LYS A 94 4.30 14.01 3.33
C LYS A 94 4.35 14.87 4.59
N PRO A 95 3.29 15.64 4.89
CA PRO A 95 3.21 16.42 6.12
C PRO A 95 3.43 15.57 7.38
N LEU A 96 4.09 16.14 8.38
CA LEU A 96 4.43 15.46 9.65
C LEU A 96 3.19 14.83 10.32
N ALA A 97 2.04 15.51 10.26
CA ALA A 97 0.80 14.98 10.80
C ALA A 97 0.33 13.71 10.08
N GLU A 98 0.49 13.64 8.74
CA GLU A 98 0.17 12.43 7.96
C GLU A 98 1.17 11.31 8.26
N ALA A 99 2.46 11.61 8.38
CA ALA A 99 3.49 10.64 8.72
C ALA A 99 3.27 10.04 10.14
N LYS A 100 2.90 10.88 11.10
CA LYS A 100 2.56 10.43 12.46
C LYS A 100 1.30 9.56 12.47
N ALA A 101 0.25 9.95 11.73
CA ALA A 101 -0.96 9.15 11.60
C ALA A 101 -0.68 7.79 10.96
N GLU A 102 0.18 7.71 9.93
CA GLU A 102 0.61 6.45 9.33
C GLU A 102 1.34 5.55 10.33
N THR A 103 2.25 6.13 11.11
CA THR A 103 3.02 5.39 12.13
C THR A 103 2.12 4.85 13.23
N LEU A 104 1.14 5.61 13.71
CA LEU A 104 0.19 5.16 14.72
C LEU A 104 -0.74 4.06 14.19
N LEU A 105 -1.25 4.19 12.95
CA LEU A 105 -2.07 3.16 12.31
C LEU A 105 -1.31 1.83 12.15
N ALA A 106 0.01 1.88 11.99
CA ALA A 106 0.80 0.65 11.95
C ALA A 106 0.71 -0.15 13.25
N GLY A 107 0.60 0.52 14.41
CA GLY A 107 0.33 -0.14 15.69
C GLY A 107 -0.99 -0.91 15.68
N ASP A 108 -2.05 -0.31 15.12
CA ASP A 108 -3.37 -0.95 15.02
C ASP A 108 -3.34 -2.15 14.05
N LEU A 109 -2.60 -2.04 12.96
CA LEU A 109 -2.39 -3.14 12.01
C LEU A 109 -1.62 -4.31 12.65
N ILE A 110 -0.56 -4.01 13.43
CA ILE A 110 0.17 -5.06 14.16
C ILE A 110 -0.76 -5.75 15.17
N ASP A 111 -1.56 -4.99 15.91
CA ASP A 111 -2.51 -5.50 16.90
C ASP A 111 -3.55 -6.42 16.26
N TRP A 112 -4.14 -6.00 15.13
CA TRP A 112 -5.07 -6.83 14.38
C TRP A 112 -4.46 -8.19 14.02
N PHE A 113 -3.29 -8.20 13.38
CA PHE A 113 -2.63 -9.45 13.01
C PHE A 113 -2.13 -10.25 14.21
N ALA A 114 -1.76 -9.61 15.30
CA ALA A 114 -1.44 -10.29 16.55
C ALA A 114 -2.63 -11.12 17.06
N GLU A 115 -3.84 -10.54 17.05
CA GLU A 115 -5.06 -11.26 17.40
C GLU A 115 -5.38 -12.37 16.41
N GLU A 116 -5.17 -12.16 15.11
CA GLU A 116 -5.38 -13.18 14.08
C GLU A 116 -4.40 -14.35 14.20
N ALA A 117 -3.20 -14.17 14.76
CA ALA A 117 -2.27 -15.26 15.06
C ALA A 117 -2.88 -16.35 15.94
N ARG A 118 -3.85 -15.97 16.79
CA ARG A 118 -4.57 -16.85 17.72
C ARG A 118 -5.80 -17.52 17.09
N ARG A 119 -6.21 -17.10 15.86
CA ARG A 119 -7.43 -17.51 15.18
C ARG A 119 -7.17 -18.41 13.95
N THR A 120 -5.97 -18.90 13.76
CA THR A 120 -5.61 -19.81 12.67
C THR A 120 -6.17 -21.22 12.93
N TYR A 121 -7.49 -21.33 13.04
CA TYR A 121 -8.15 -22.57 13.42
C TYR A 121 -8.16 -23.62 12.30
N GLY A 122 -7.98 -24.90 12.69
CA GLY A 122 -8.37 -26.05 11.89
C GLY A 122 -9.84 -26.46 12.17
N ARG A 123 -10.20 -27.63 11.69
CA ARG A 123 -11.52 -28.26 11.98
C ARG A 123 -11.42 -29.77 12.02
N LEU A 124 -12.25 -30.40 12.83
CA LEU A 124 -12.51 -31.83 12.77
C LEU A 124 -13.68 -32.06 11.80
N VAL A 125 -13.56 -33.08 10.96
CA VAL A 125 -14.57 -33.47 9.97
C VAL A 125 -15.17 -34.79 10.42
N PRO A 126 -16.51 -34.94 10.50
CA PRO A 126 -17.13 -36.21 10.84
C PRO A 126 -16.68 -37.33 9.88
N PRO A 127 -16.16 -38.45 10.39
CA PRO A 127 -15.68 -39.54 9.57
C PRO A 127 -16.83 -40.37 8.97
N ARG A 128 -16.55 -41.08 7.87
CA ARG A 128 -17.51 -42.01 7.24
C ARG A 128 -17.47 -43.44 7.82
N ALA A 129 -16.45 -43.71 8.66
CA ALA A 129 -16.27 -45.03 9.28
C ALA A 129 -15.89 -44.87 10.75
N GLU A 130 -16.28 -45.85 11.55
CA GLU A 130 -15.96 -45.92 12.98
C GLU A 130 -14.43 -46.02 13.20
N GLY A 131 -13.91 -45.42 14.26
CA GLY A 131 -12.49 -45.42 14.61
C GLY A 131 -11.61 -44.52 13.74
N VAL A 132 -12.17 -43.78 12.76
CA VAL A 132 -11.44 -42.82 11.94
C VAL A 132 -11.52 -41.44 12.55
N VAL A 133 -10.37 -40.73 12.64
CA VAL A 133 -10.28 -39.29 12.97
C VAL A 133 -9.85 -38.53 11.75
N GLN A 134 -10.60 -37.50 11.40
CA GLN A 134 -10.30 -36.61 10.26
C GLN A 134 -10.13 -35.17 10.72
N ALA A 135 -8.93 -34.62 10.50
CA ALA A 135 -8.59 -33.24 10.86
C ALA A 135 -8.13 -32.44 9.65
N VAL A 136 -8.58 -31.20 9.57
CA VAL A 136 -8.02 -30.21 8.66
C VAL A 136 -7.25 -29.19 9.52
N ILE A 137 -5.96 -29.04 9.25
CA ILE A 137 -5.08 -28.16 10.01
C ILE A 137 -4.51 -27.05 9.12
N LYS A 138 -4.16 -25.95 9.74
CA LYS A 138 -3.49 -24.80 9.08
C LYS A 138 -2.01 -24.80 9.45
N GLU A 139 -1.15 -24.68 8.45
CA GLU A 139 0.30 -24.59 8.62
C GLU A 139 0.86 -23.39 7.87
N PRO A 140 1.91 -22.67 8.37
CA PRO A 140 2.52 -21.58 7.64
C PRO A 140 3.12 -22.07 6.30
N VAL A 141 2.99 -21.25 5.26
CA VAL A 141 3.47 -21.61 3.90
C VAL A 141 4.99 -21.73 3.83
N GLY A 142 5.74 -21.00 4.66
CA GLY A 142 7.20 -20.95 4.65
C GLY A 142 7.76 -19.52 4.58
N PRO A 143 9.04 -19.36 4.22
CA PRO A 143 9.64 -18.04 4.04
C PRO A 143 8.97 -17.23 2.92
N VAL A 144 8.78 -15.93 3.17
CA VAL A 144 8.08 -14.98 2.31
C VAL A 144 9.05 -13.94 1.78
N ALA A 145 9.00 -13.62 0.51
CA ALA A 145 9.62 -12.42 -0.04
C ALA A 145 8.55 -11.33 -0.19
N ALA A 146 8.74 -10.21 0.49
CA ALA A 146 7.82 -9.07 0.50
C ALA A 146 8.49 -7.86 -0.16
N PHE A 147 7.76 -7.16 -1.03
CA PHE A 147 8.24 -6.00 -1.77
C PHE A 147 7.28 -4.84 -1.57
N THR A 148 7.80 -3.66 -1.16
CA THR A 148 6.98 -2.51 -0.78
C THR A 148 7.37 -1.24 -1.51
N PRO A 149 6.41 -0.35 -1.84
CA PRO A 149 6.65 0.94 -2.44
C PRO A 149 6.88 2.03 -1.39
N TRP A 150 7.27 3.20 -1.86
CA TRP A 150 7.69 4.37 -1.09
C TRP A 150 6.56 5.27 -0.56
N ASN A 151 5.35 5.15 -1.06
CA ASN A 151 4.29 6.13 -0.79
C ASN A 151 3.68 6.06 0.61
N PHE A 152 3.61 4.86 1.19
CA PHE A 152 3.25 4.58 2.59
C PHE A 152 4.21 3.54 3.16
N PRO A 153 5.48 3.92 3.42
CA PRO A 153 6.57 2.97 3.67
C PRO A 153 6.33 2.08 4.88
N ILE A 154 5.66 2.60 5.91
CA ILE A 154 5.33 1.81 7.11
C ILE A 154 4.07 0.97 6.87
N ASN A 155 2.98 1.56 6.35
CA ASN A 155 1.73 0.83 6.18
C ASN A 155 1.82 -0.30 5.15
N GLN A 156 2.61 -0.14 4.09
CA GLN A 156 2.81 -1.20 3.11
C GLN A 156 3.67 -2.33 3.67
N ALA A 157 4.67 -2.02 4.47
CA ALA A 157 5.53 -3.01 5.10
C ALA A 157 4.82 -3.77 6.22
N VAL A 158 4.11 -3.05 7.10
CA VAL A 158 3.47 -3.65 8.29
C VAL A 158 2.39 -4.67 7.91
N ARG A 159 1.58 -4.41 6.87
CA ARG A 159 0.56 -5.36 6.39
C ARG A 159 1.16 -6.70 5.98
N LYS A 160 2.29 -6.67 5.28
CA LYS A 160 2.98 -7.87 4.81
C LYS A 160 3.72 -8.60 5.92
N VAL A 161 4.49 -7.86 6.70
CA VAL A 161 5.31 -8.44 7.79
C VAL A 161 4.42 -9.00 8.89
N SER A 162 3.40 -8.24 9.35
CA SER A 162 2.51 -8.70 10.42
C SER A 162 1.72 -9.94 10.04
N ALA A 163 1.15 -9.99 8.82
CA ALA A 163 0.42 -11.16 8.35
C ALA A 163 1.32 -12.41 8.26
N ALA A 164 2.55 -12.24 7.73
CA ALA A 164 3.53 -13.32 7.67
C ALA A 164 3.90 -13.84 9.07
N LEU A 165 4.21 -12.94 10.01
CA LEU A 165 4.57 -13.31 11.38
C LEU A 165 3.41 -13.96 12.12
N ALA A 166 2.20 -13.43 12.00
CA ALA A 166 0.99 -13.98 12.59
C ALA A 166 0.74 -15.43 12.15
N ALA A 167 0.91 -15.70 10.86
CA ALA A 167 0.79 -17.05 10.31
C ALA A 167 1.91 -18.02 10.76
N GLY A 168 3.06 -17.52 11.22
CA GLY A 168 4.23 -18.32 11.57
C GLY A 168 5.27 -18.45 10.47
N CYS A 169 5.21 -17.58 9.46
CA CYS A 169 6.19 -17.47 8.38
C CYS A 169 7.37 -16.57 8.81
N SER A 170 8.54 -16.78 8.21
CA SER A 170 9.61 -15.78 8.19
C SER A 170 9.48 -14.89 6.95
N VAL A 171 10.16 -13.73 6.96
CA VAL A 171 10.05 -12.76 5.88
C VAL A 171 11.41 -12.14 5.53
N ILE A 172 11.65 -11.98 4.24
CA ILE A 172 12.66 -11.08 3.67
C ILE A 172 11.88 -9.92 3.07
N LEU A 173 11.95 -8.76 3.70
CA LEU A 173 11.34 -7.52 3.21
C LEU A 173 12.36 -6.78 2.34
N LYS A 174 12.03 -6.60 1.08
CA LYS A 174 12.69 -5.62 0.22
C LYS A 174 11.98 -4.28 0.41
N GLY A 175 12.60 -3.40 1.21
CA GLY A 175 12.10 -2.06 1.50
C GLY A 175 12.25 -1.10 0.31
N PRO A 176 11.55 0.05 0.33
CA PRO A 176 11.65 1.07 -0.73
C PRO A 176 12.93 1.90 -0.60
N GLU A 177 13.59 2.18 -1.72
CA GLU A 177 14.84 2.94 -1.75
C GLU A 177 14.63 4.43 -1.44
N GLU A 178 13.49 4.99 -1.87
CA GLU A 178 13.16 6.39 -1.61
C GLU A 178 12.86 6.67 -0.13
N THR A 179 12.37 5.65 0.62
CA THR A 179 11.89 5.86 2.01
C THR A 179 12.34 4.73 2.95
N PRO A 180 13.66 4.53 3.08
CA PRO A 180 14.17 3.36 3.77
C PRO A 180 14.19 3.48 5.29
N ALA A 181 14.39 4.68 5.87
CA ALA A 181 14.58 4.83 7.31
C ALA A 181 13.30 4.55 8.12
N SER A 182 12.14 5.02 7.66
CA SER A 182 10.87 4.72 8.32
C SER A 182 10.53 3.23 8.24
N CYS A 183 10.83 2.59 7.10
CA CYS A 183 10.70 1.14 6.95
C CYS A 183 11.64 0.38 7.91
N ALA A 184 12.91 0.78 7.99
CA ALA A 184 13.88 0.18 8.92
C ALA A 184 13.47 0.38 10.38
N ALA A 185 12.92 1.55 10.74
CA ALA A 185 12.42 1.83 12.09
C ALA A 185 11.24 0.92 12.49
N LEU A 186 10.32 0.61 11.56
CA LEU A 186 9.28 -0.39 11.78
C LEU A 186 9.90 -1.76 12.07
N ILE A 187 10.83 -2.21 11.24
CA ILE A 187 11.47 -3.52 11.40
C ILE A 187 12.23 -3.59 12.73
N LYS A 188 12.88 -2.50 13.12
CA LYS A 188 13.54 -2.40 14.45
C LYS A 188 12.55 -2.62 15.61
N CYS A 189 11.28 -2.21 15.49
CA CYS A 189 10.28 -2.48 16.53
C CYS A 189 10.02 -3.98 16.72
N TYR A 190 10.00 -4.78 15.65
CA TYR A 190 9.87 -6.24 15.78
C TYR A 190 11.11 -6.89 16.41
N VAL A 191 12.31 -6.45 16.02
CA VAL A 191 13.57 -6.94 16.62
C VAL A 191 13.62 -6.63 18.12
N ASP A 192 13.33 -5.37 18.48
CA ASP A 192 13.34 -4.92 19.88
C ASP A 192 12.20 -5.55 20.73
N ALA A 193 11.12 -5.98 20.09
CA ALA A 193 10.07 -6.76 20.74
C ALA A 193 10.52 -8.17 21.12
N GLY A 194 11.57 -8.69 20.49
CA GLY A 194 12.13 -10.01 20.73
C GLY A 194 11.77 -11.06 19.68
N VAL A 195 11.36 -10.63 18.47
CA VAL A 195 11.22 -11.57 17.35
C VAL A 195 12.58 -12.18 17.05
N PRO A 196 12.71 -13.54 16.98
CA PRO A 196 14.00 -14.20 16.84
C PRO A 196 14.77 -13.80 15.58
N ALA A 197 16.09 -13.83 15.66
CA ALA A 197 16.98 -13.58 14.52
C ALA A 197 16.63 -14.46 13.32
N GLY A 198 16.67 -13.89 12.11
CA GLY A 198 16.35 -14.54 10.86
C GLY A 198 14.85 -14.64 10.54
N VAL A 199 13.95 -14.41 11.51
CA VAL A 199 12.49 -14.39 11.25
C VAL A 199 12.08 -13.19 10.41
N VAL A 200 12.67 -12.03 10.67
CA VAL A 200 12.52 -10.82 9.86
C VAL A 200 13.89 -10.40 9.34
N ASN A 201 13.99 -10.21 8.03
CA ASN A 201 15.17 -9.68 7.36
C ASN A 201 14.74 -8.50 6.47
N LEU A 202 15.59 -7.48 6.36
CA LEU A 202 15.34 -6.27 5.57
C LEU A 202 16.50 -6.05 4.60
N VAL A 203 16.19 -5.95 3.32
CA VAL A 203 17.17 -5.70 2.27
C VAL A 203 16.74 -4.52 1.39
N PHE A 204 17.70 -3.81 0.86
CA PHE A 204 17.54 -2.72 -0.11
C PHE A 204 18.46 -2.94 -1.29
N GLY A 205 18.26 -2.25 -2.39
CA GLY A 205 19.06 -2.31 -3.60
C GLY A 205 18.21 -2.42 -4.85
N VAL A 206 18.80 -2.71 -5.99
CA VAL A 206 18.12 -2.69 -7.29
C VAL A 206 16.93 -3.65 -7.31
N PRO A 207 15.67 -3.15 -7.46
CA PRO A 207 14.47 -3.97 -7.29
C PRO A 207 14.39 -5.18 -8.22
N SER A 208 14.80 -5.02 -9.48
CA SER A 208 14.81 -6.12 -10.47
C SER A 208 15.80 -7.21 -10.09
N GLU A 209 17.03 -6.85 -9.69
CA GLU A 209 18.07 -7.82 -9.32
C GLU A 209 17.63 -8.65 -8.10
N ILE A 210 17.06 -7.98 -7.08
CA ILE A 210 16.60 -8.66 -5.87
C ILE A 210 15.40 -9.57 -6.16
N SER A 211 14.42 -9.08 -6.91
CA SER A 211 13.21 -9.86 -7.19
C SER A 211 13.49 -11.06 -8.08
N GLU A 212 14.31 -10.90 -9.12
CA GLU A 212 14.71 -11.98 -10.03
C GLU A 212 15.58 -13.04 -9.33
N TYR A 213 16.27 -12.66 -8.25
CA TYR A 213 17.05 -13.59 -7.44
C TYR A 213 16.20 -14.32 -6.38
N LEU A 214 15.36 -13.59 -5.64
CA LEU A 214 14.58 -14.18 -4.55
C LEU A 214 13.42 -15.03 -5.02
N ILE A 215 12.68 -14.60 -6.07
CA ILE A 215 11.43 -15.27 -6.47
C ILE A 215 11.67 -16.70 -6.93
N PRO A 216 12.66 -17.02 -7.78
CA PRO A 216 12.91 -18.40 -8.20
C PRO A 216 13.45 -19.29 -7.07
N HIS A 217 14.06 -18.70 -6.03
CA HIS A 217 14.80 -19.47 -5.03
C HIS A 217 13.88 -20.45 -4.27
N PRO A 218 14.29 -21.74 -4.08
CA PRO A 218 13.44 -22.78 -3.49
C PRO A 218 13.05 -22.52 -2.02
N VAL A 219 13.82 -21.73 -1.27
CA VAL A 219 13.49 -21.33 0.09
C VAL A 219 12.23 -20.48 0.14
N ILE A 220 12.04 -19.58 -0.82
CA ILE A 220 10.87 -18.70 -0.86
C ILE A 220 9.63 -19.48 -1.29
N ARG A 221 8.54 -19.36 -0.52
CA ARG A 221 7.28 -20.06 -0.75
C ARG A 221 6.14 -19.14 -1.16
N LYS A 222 6.22 -17.87 -0.79
CA LYS A 222 5.21 -16.86 -1.08
C LYS A 222 5.86 -15.54 -1.46
N ILE A 223 5.21 -14.84 -2.38
CA ILE A 223 5.52 -13.46 -2.76
C ILE A 223 4.35 -12.58 -2.33
N THR A 224 4.65 -11.42 -1.78
CA THR A 224 3.68 -10.34 -1.59
C THR A 224 4.28 -9.04 -2.12
N PHE A 225 3.56 -8.39 -3.01
CA PHE A 225 4.03 -7.19 -3.72
C PHE A 225 2.97 -6.10 -3.73
N THR A 226 3.39 -4.87 -3.43
CA THR A 226 2.62 -3.66 -3.70
C THR A 226 3.44 -2.74 -4.58
N GLY A 227 2.85 -2.27 -5.67
CA GLY A 227 3.52 -1.38 -6.62
C GLY A 227 2.74 -1.20 -7.92
N SER A 228 3.43 -0.78 -8.99
CA SER A 228 2.78 -0.54 -10.27
C SER A 228 2.29 -1.83 -10.94
N THR A 229 1.18 -1.73 -11.65
CA THR A 229 0.56 -2.86 -12.39
C THR A 229 1.52 -3.55 -13.37
N PRO A 230 2.33 -2.84 -14.18
CA PRO A 230 3.27 -3.52 -15.09
C PRO A 230 4.33 -4.36 -14.36
N VAL A 231 4.86 -3.85 -13.24
CA VAL A 231 5.82 -4.61 -12.42
C VAL A 231 5.14 -5.79 -11.75
N GLY A 232 3.93 -5.61 -11.20
CA GLY A 232 3.16 -6.70 -10.59
C GLY A 232 2.89 -7.84 -11.54
N LYS A 233 2.47 -7.55 -12.78
CA LYS A 233 2.26 -8.57 -13.83
C LYS A 233 3.54 -9.36 -14.13
N ARG A 234 4.70 -8.68 -14.20
CA ARG A 234 6.00 -9.35 -14.41
C ARG A 234 6.35 -10.27 -13.24
N LEU A 235 6.22 -9.78 -12.01
CA LEU A 235 6.53 -10.59 -10.82
C LEU A 235 5.54 -11.75 -10.63
N ALA A 236 4.26 -11.56 -10.96
CA ALA A 236 3.26 -12.63 -10.95
C ALA A 236 3.59 -13.73 -11.96
N ALA A 237 4.02 -13.37 -13.18
CA ALA A 237 4.44 -14.33 -14.18
C ALA A 237 5.67 -15.13 -13.71
N LEU A 238 6.67 -14.46 -13.14
CA LEU A 238 7.87 -15.12 -12.59
C LEU A 238 7.51 -16.03 -11.41
N ALA A 239 6.66 -15.58 -10.52
CA ALA A 239 6.19 -16.39 -9.38
C ALA A 239 5.42 -17.65 -9.85
N GLY A 240 4.58 -17.51 -10.88
CA GLY A 240 3.85 -18.62 -11.50
C GLY A 240 4.76 -19.70 -12.09
N GLN A 241 5.86 -19.31 -12.75
CA GLN A 241 6.86 -20.25 -13.28
C GLN A 241 7.50 -21.11 -12.19
N HIS A 242 7.53 -20.61 -10.94
CA HIS A 242 8.13 -21.30 -9.79
C HIS A 242 7.11 -21.75 -8.75
N MET A 243 5.81 -21.79 -9.11
CA MET A 243 4.69 -22.22 -8.24
C MET A 243 4.69 -21.52 -6.86
N LYS A 244 5.05 -20.23 -6.81
CA LYS A 244 4.98 -19.44 -5.58
C LYS A 244 3.55 -18.95 -5.36
N ARG A 245 3.09 -18.95 -4.12
CA ARG A 245 1.88 -18.20 -3.75
C ARG A 245 2.13 -16.72 -3.87
N ILE A 246 1.11 -15.97 -4.28
CA ILE A 246 1.24 -14.52 -4.49
C ILE A 246 0.05 -13.77 -3.92
N THR A 247 0.34 -12.54 -3.42
CA THR A 247 -0.62 -11.47 -3.16
C THR A 247 -0.11 -10.25 -3.89
N MET A 248 -0.97 -9.62 -4.68
CA MET A 248 -0.62 -8.49 -5.55
C MET A 248 -1.56 -7.32 -5.28
N GLU A 249 -1.01 -6.22 -4.75
CA GLU A 249 -1.67 -4.95 -4.56
C GLU A 249 -1.09 -3.95 -5.56
N LEU A 250 -1.84 -3.68 -6.62
CA LEU A 250 -1.33 -2.96 -7.78
C LEU A 250 -1.98 -1.58 -7.92
N GLY A 251 -1.72 -0.92 -9.05
CA GLY A 251 -2.28 0.40 -9.34
C GLY A 251 -3.81 0.41 -9.38
N GLY A 252 -4.36 1.59 -9.20
CA GLY A 252 -5.79 1.85 -9.29
C GLY A 252 -6.07 3.15 -10.02
N HIS A 253 -7.29 3.33 -10.49
CA HIS A 253 -7.75 4.58 -11.07
C HIS A 253 -9.20 4.84 -10.67
N ALA A 254 -9.37 5.08 -9.36
CA ALA A 254 -10.64 5.05 -8.67
C ALA A 254 -11.65 6.09 -9.21
N PRO A 255 -12.86 5.65 -9.62
CA PRO A 255 -13.96 6.55 -9.87
C PRO A 255 -14.48 7.14 -8.56
N ALA A 256 -14.83 8.44 -8.57
CA ALA A 256 -15.44 9.16 -7.49
C ALA A 256 -16.71 9.84 -8.02
N ILE A 257 -17.85 9.22 -7.75
CA ILE A 257 -19.14 9.62 -8.30
C ILE A 257 -19.86 10.59 -7.35
N VAL A 258 -20.47 11.63 -7.88
CA VAL A 258 -21.36 12.54 -7.13
C VAL A 258 -22.70 12.58 -7.83
N PHE A 259 -23.72 11.97 -7.23
CA PHE A 259 -25.10 12.00 -7.75
C PHE A 259 -25.78 13.34 -7.49
N GLY A 260 -26.83 13.63 -8.25
CA GLY A 260 -27.55 14.91 -8.18
C GLY A 260 -28.24 15.20 -6.83
N ASP A 261 -28.49 14.17 -6.02
CA ASP A 261 -29.09 14.24 -4.68
C ASP A 261 -28.06 14.33 -3.55
N ALA A 262 -26.76 14.28 -3.87
CA ALA A 262 -25.69 14.32 -2.86
C ALA A 262 -25.60 15.67 -2.15
N ASP A 263 -24.95 15.68 -0.98
CA ASP A 263 -24.43 16.90 -0.37
C ASP A 263 -23.19 17.37 -1.14
N VAL A 264 -23.43 18.23 -2.12
CA VAL A 264 -22.41 18.61 -3.11
C VAL A 264 -21.21 19.33 -2.48
N ASP A 265 -21.47 20.22 -1.50
CA ASP A 265 -20.41 20.99 -0.85
C ASP A 265 -19.56 20.09 0.05
N ALA A 266 -20.21 19.21 0.80
CA ALA A 266 -19.51 18.20 1.60
C ALA A 266 -18.70 17.23 0.72
N ALA A 267 -19.26 16.77 -0.39
CA ALA A 267 -18.59 15.88 -1.36
C ALA A 267 -17.36 16.57 -1.99
N ALA A 268 -17.48 17.83 -2.43
CA ALA A 268 -16.39 18.58 -3.02
C ALA A 268 -15.22 18.77 -2.04
N LYS A 269 -15.51 19.13 -0.79
CA LYS A 269 -14.51 19.30 0.26
C LYS A 269 -13.84 17.97 0.62
N MET A 270 -14.63 16.90 0.79
CA MET A 270 -14.16 15.56 1.14
C MET A 270 -13.24 14.99 0.05
N TYR A 271 -13.69 15.04 -1.20
CA TYR A 271 -12.92 14.50 -2.32
C TYR A 271 -11.66 15.31 -2.62
N ALA A 272 -11.70 16.64 -2.52
CA ALA A 272 -10.50 17.47 -2.67
C ALA A 272 -9.49 17.17 -1.55
N GLY A 273 -9.92 17.07 -0.30
CA GLY A 273 -9.05 16.68 0.81
C GLY A 273 -8.40 15.30 0.61
N ALA A 274 -9.17 14.33 0.15
CA ALA A 274 -8.66 12.98 -0.13
C ALA A 274 -7.72 12.94 -1.33
N LYS A 275 -8.01 13.73 -2.38
CA LYS A 275 -7.20 13.81 -3.60
C LYS A 275 -5.80 14.34 -3.34
N TYR A 276 -5.69 15.37 -2.51
CA TYR A 276 -4.40 16.05 -2.28
C TYR A 276 -3.63 15.54 -1.06
N ARG A 277 -4.19 14.61 -0.30
CA ARG A 277 -3.46 13.85 0.72
C ARG A 277 -2.25 13.16 0.08
N ASN A 278 -1.10 13.20 0.75
CA ASN A 278 0.18 12.67 0.23
C ASN A 278 0.48 13.11 -1.22
N ALA A 279 0.09 14.34 -1.59
CA ALA A 279 0.20 14.88 -2.95
C ALA A 279 -0.48 13.99 -4.02
N GLY A 280 -1.55 13.27 -3.68
CA GLY A 280 -2.25 12.36 -4.58
C GLY A 280 -1.52 11.04 -4.87
N GLN A 281 -0.41 10.77 -4.20
CA GLN A 281 0.42 9.56 -4.37
C GLN A 281 -0.13 8.40 -3.53
N VAL A 282 -1.38 8.05 -3.77
CA VAL A 282 -2.17 7.08 -3.00
C VAL A 282 -2.90 6.15 -3.97
N CYS A 283 -2.70 4.85 -3.84
CA CYS A 283 -3.33 3.85 -4.74
C CYS A 283 -4.87 3.86 -4.68
N VAL A 284 -5.45 4.20 -3.54
CA VAL A 284 -6.89 4.37 -3.33
C VAL A 284 -7.35 5.83 -3.43
N SER A 285 -6.53 6.75 -3.96
CA SER A 285 -6.95 8.14 -4.17
C SER A 285 -8.12 8.19 -5.15
N PRO A 286 -9.14 9.04 -4.92
CA PRO A 286 -10.11 9.36 -5.96
C PRO A 286 -9.36 10.06 -7.10
N THR A 287 -9.53 9.55 -8.33
CA THR A 287 -8.72 10.00 -9.48
C THR A 287 -9.54 10.37 -10.71
N ARG A 288 -10.77 9.84 -10.86
CA ARG A 288 -11.72 10.24 -11.90
C ARG A 288 -12.99 10.75 -11.21
N PHE A 289 -13.23 12.05 -11.25
CA PHE A 289 -14.41 12.64 -10.61
C PHE A 289 -15.54 12.72 -11.62
N LEU A 290 -16.56 11.89 -11.41
CA LEU A 290 -17.74 11.76 -12.26
C LEU A 290 -18.91 12.43 -11.54
N VAL A 291 -19.37 13.56 -12.05
CA VAL A 291 -20.34 14.42 -11.34
C VAL A 291 -21.60 14.59 -12.17
N HIS A 292 -22.75 14.31 -11.55
CA HIS A 292 -24.04 14.48 -12.24
C HIS A 292 -24.19 15.93 -12.73
N GLU A 293 -24.65 16.09 -13.99
CA GLU A 293 -24.70 17.39 -14.67
C GLU A 293 -25.46 18.48 -13.90
N SER A 294 -26.52 18.11 -13.18
CA SER A 294 -27.34 19.05 -12.40
C SER A 294 -26.57 19.73 -11.24
N VAL A 295 -25.47 19.14 -10.78
CA VAL A 295 -24.66 19.65 -9.66
C VAL A 295 -23.20 19.91 -10.06
N TYR A 296 -22.87 19.70 -11.32
CA TYR A 296 -21.50 19.77 -11.84
C TYR A 296 -20.81 21.11 -11.57
N ALA A 297 -21.44 22.21 -11.95
CA ALA A 297 -20.87 23.55 -11.79
C ALA A 297 -20.56 23.87 -10.31
N ARG A 298 -21.51 23.56 -9.41
CA ARG A 298 -21.36 23.78 -7.96
C ARG A 298 -20.26 22.91 -7.37
N PHE A 299 -20.17 21.64 -7.79
CA PHE A 299 -19.09 20.75 -7.35
C PHE A 299 -17.73 21.26 -7.79
N VAL A 300 -17.55 21.63 -9.07
CA VAL A 300 -16.29 22.16 -9.62
C VAL A 300 -15.86 23.41 -8.85
N GLU A 301 -16.76 24.36 -8.60
CA GLU A 301 -16.47 25.58 -7.84
C GLU A 301 -15.98 25.25 -6.40
N GLY A 302 -16.71 24.39 -5.68
CA GLY A 302 -16.34 23.97 -4.33
C GLY A 302 -15.02 23.20 -4.29
N PHE A 303 -14.77 22.34 -5.28
CA PHE A 303 -13.52 21.57 -5.38
C PHE A 303 -12.33 22.47 -5.67
N VAL A 304 -12.44 23.40 -6.64
CA VAL A 304 -11.41 24.40 -6.97
C VAL A 304 -11.10 25.28 -5.75
N LYS A 305 -12.14 25.80 -5.07
CA LYS A 305 -11.96 26.58 -3.83
C LYS A 305 -11.14 25.84 -2.79
N THR A 306 -11.42 24.56 -2.59
CA THR A 306 -10.66 23.73 -1.65
C THR A 306 -9.23 23.51 -2.16
N ALA A 307 -9.05 23.17 -3.43
CA ALA A 307 -7.73 22.92 -4.03
C ALA A 307 -6.78 24.11 -3.88
N VAL A 308 -7.23 25.33 -4.21
CA VAL A 308 -6.40 26.55 -4.12
C VAL A 308 -6.11 26.99 -2.69
N SER A 309 -6.89 26.52 -1.71
CA SER A 309 -6.65 26.81 -0.29
C SER A 309 -5.58 25.92 0.34
N ILE A 310 -5.14 24.88 -0.34
CA ILE A 310 -4.14 23.93 0.19
C ILE A 310 -2.76 24.58 0.21
N LYS A 311 -2.18 24.73 1.38
CA LYS A 311 -0.80 25.20 1.53
C LYS A 311 0.18 24.10 1.17
N VAL A 312 0.90 24.28 0.06
CA VAL A 312 1.97 23.42 -0.39
C VAL A 312 3.30 23.88 0.22
N GLY A 313 4.10 22.97 0.73
CA GLY A 313 5.39 23.31 1.33
C GLY A 313 6.12 22.11 1.93
N ASP A 314 7.22 22.39 2.63
CA ASP A 314 7.95 21.37 3.37
C ASP A 314 7.03 20.72 4.42
N GLY A 315 6.97 19.38 4.41
CA GLY A 315 6.15 18.61 5.33
C GLY A 315 6.51 18.77 6.81
N MET A 316 7.70 19.25 7.11
CA MET A 316 8.13 19.57 8.47
C MET A 316 7.51 20.87 9.00
N SER A 317 6.99 21.72 8.13
CA SER A 317 6.29 22.96 8.53
C SER A 317 4.87 22.65 9.03
N PRO A 318 4.44 23.14 10.20
CA PRO A 318 3.19 22.74 10.85
C PRO A 318 1.91 23.13 10.09
N ASP A 319 2.00 24.15 9.24
CA ASP A 319 0.88 24.64 8.43
C ASP A 319 0.86 24.07 7.00
N THR A 320 1.84 23.28 6.61
CA THR A 320 1.81 22.54 5.34
C THR A 320 0.66 21.51 5.32
N ARG A 321 -0.08 21.49 4.22
CA ARG A 321 -1.20 20.56 3.99
C ARG A 321 -0.95 19.60 2.84
N MET A 322 -0.01 19.91 1.96
CA MET A 322 0.48 19.03 0.90
C MET A 322 1.99 19.19 0.76
N GLY A 323 2.71 18.10 0.87
CA GLY A 323 4.15 18.04 0.67
C GLY A 323 4.55 17.95 -0.82
N PRO A 324 5.85 17.75 -1.12
CA PRO A 324 6.34 17.53 -2.48
C PRO A 324 5.92 16.16 -3.02
N LEU A 325 6.11 15.96 -4.31
CA LEU A 325 6.17 14.65 -4.95
C LEU A 325 7.46 13.93 -4.53
N ALA A 326 7.46 12.61 -4.55
CA ALA A 326 8.57 11.82 -4.01
C ALA A 326 9.88 11.94 -4.81
N ASN A 327 9.78 12.18 -6.12
CA ASN A 327 10.96 12.24 -7.01
C ASN A 327 10.68 13.03 -8.29
N SER A 328 11.74 13.34 -9.08
CA SER A 328 11.64 14.12 -10.32
C SER A 328 10.76 13.46 -11.38
N ARG A 329 10.77 12.14 -11.47
CA ARG A 329 9.94 11.37 -12.43
C ARG A 329 8.44 11.66 -12.25
N ARG A 330 8.02 11.97 -11.02
CA ARG A 330 6.62 12.35 -10.74
C ARG A 330 6.28 13.74 -11.24
N ILE A 331 7.22 14.70 -11.17
CA ILE A 331 7.07 16.03 -11.78
C ILE A 331 6.84 15.90 -13.30
N GLU A 332 7.70 15.16 -13.97
CA GLU A 332 7.63 14.94 -15.42
C GLU A 332 6.30 14.28 -15.81
N ALA A 333 5.86 13.28 -15.05
CA ALA A 333 4.57 12.62 -15.28
C ALA A 333 3.39 13.59 -15.12
N MET A 334 3.41 14.47 -14.12
CA MET A 334 2.34 15.46 -13.93
C MET A 334 2.27 16.45 -15.09
N GLN A 335 3.41 16.95 -15.55
CA GLN A 335 3.50 17.83 -16.71
C GLN A 335 2.94 17.17 -17.97
N MET A 336 3.37 15.94 -18.25
CA MET A 336 2.90 15.14 -19.38
C MET A 336 1.37 14.95 -19.38
N PHE A 337 0.76 14.62 -18.23
CA PHE A 337 -0.69 14.44 -18.15
C PHE A 337 -1.46 15.71 -18.40
N ILE A 338 -0.96 16.85 -17.90
CA ILE A 338 -1.62 18.16 -18.09
C ILE A 338 -1.49 18.62 -19.55
N GLU A 339 -0.29 18.51 -20.12
CA GLU A 339 -0.04 18.87 -21.54
C GLU A 339 -0.90 18.04 -22.48
N ASP A 340 -0.96 16.72 -22.29
CA ASP A 340 -1.83 15.83 -23.08
C ASP A 340 -3.31 16.20 -22.98
N ALA A 341 -3.80 16.45 -21.76
CA ALA A 341 -5.20 16.79 -21.54
C ALA A 341 -5.58 18.13 -22.17
N ILE A 342 -4.73 19.17 -22.00
CA ILE A 342 -4.95 20.49 -22.58
C ILE A 342 -4.89 20.44 -24.11
N ALA A 343 -3.91 19.75 -24.68
CA ALA A 343 -3.80 19.56 -26.13
C ALA A 343 -5.05 18.90 -26.75
N LYS A 344 -5.77 18.09 -25.95
CA LYS A 344 -7.02 17.42 -26.34
C LYS A 344 -8.28 18.22 -26.00
N GLY A 345 -8.17 19.44 -25.49
CA GLY A 345 -9.29 20.33 -25.25
C GLY A 345 -9.76 20.47 -23.79
N ALA A 346 -9.06 19.84 -22.82
CA ALA A 346 -9.36 20.03 -21.42
C ALA A 346 -9.07 21.47 -20.97
N LYS A 347 -9.80 21.93 -19.96
CA LYS A 347 -9.63 23.27 -19.38
C LYS A 347 -8.97 23.22 -18.03
N LEU A 348 -7.85 23.91 -17.85
CA LEU A 348 -7.20 24.11 -16.56
C LEU A 348 -8.02 25.09 -15.71
N ARG A 349 -8.45 24.63 -14.53
CA ARG A 349 -9.25 25.45 -13.59
C ARG A 349 -8.42 25.95 -12.40
N ALA A 350 -7.39 25.18 -12.00
CA ALA A 350 -6.44 25.57 -10.95
C ALA A 350 -5.15 24.79 -11.09
N GLY A 351 -4.05 25.37 -10.62
CA GLY A 351 -2.75 24.73 -10.56
C GLY A 351 -2.09 24.53 -11.92
N GLY A 352 -1.49 23.35 -12.11
CA GLY A 352 -0.91 22.92 -13.38
C GLY A 352 0.59 23.10 -13.51
N LYS A 353 1.27 23.58 -12.47
CA LYS A 353 2.69 23.94 -12.56
C LYS A 353 3.52 23.38 -11.40
N ARG A 354 4.78 23.12 -11.68
CA ARG A 354 5.80 22.92 -10.65
C ARG A 354 5.97 24.22 -9.86
N ILE A 355 6.16 24.11 -8.54
CA ILE A 355 6.44 25.25 -7.66
C ILE A 355 7.95 25.34 -7.42
N GLY A 356 8.56 26.45 -7.82
CA GLY A 356 9.99 26.69 -7.62
C GLY A 356 10.91 25.75 -8.42
N THR A 357 12.19 25.81 -8.12
CA THR A 357 13.26 25.02 -8.77
C THR A 357 13.89 24.00 -7.82
N ALA A 358 13.85 24.25 -6.51
CA ALA A 358 14.29 23.31 -5.48
C ALA A 358 13.14 22.40 -5.05
N GLY A 359 13.46 21.13 -4.71
CA GLY A 359 12.48 20.13 -4.35
C GLY A 359 11.53 19.75 -5.48
N TYR A 360 10.55 18.91 -5.16
CA TYR A 360 9.62 18.34 -6.14
C TYR A 360 8.18 18.81 -5.91
N PHE A 361 7.99 20.08 -5.60
CA PHE A 361 6.67 20.66 -5.33
C PHE A 361 5.88 20.85 -6.62
N PHE A 362 4.58 20.55 -6.55
CA PHE A 362 3.64 20.70 -7.64
C PHE A 362 2.31 21.27 -7.11
N GLU A 363 1.64 22.09 -7.89
CA GLU A 363 0.37 22.70 -7.49
C GLU A 363 -0.77 21.70 -7.45
N PRO A 364 -1.69 21.79 -6.45
CA PRO A 364 -2.98 21.11 -6.51
C PRO A 364 -3.70 21.51 -7.80
N THR A 365 -3.95 20.54 -8.69
CA THR A 365 -4.38 20.80 -10.05
C THR A 365 -5.79 20.28 -10.29
N VAL A 366 -6.64 21.12 -10.91
CA VAL A 366 -8.00 20.77 -11.32
C VAL A 366 -8.16 21.02 -12.80
N ILE A 367 -8.64 20.01 -13.54
CA ILE A 367 -8.95 20.11 -14.97
C ILE A 367 -10.40 19.66 -15.22
N THR A 368 -11.07 20.35 -16.14
CA THR A 368 -12.45 20.07 -16.56
C THR A 368 -12.52 19.87 -18.07
N ASP A 369 -13.68 19.48 -18.56
CA ASP A 369 -13.92 19.22 -19.99
C ASP A 369 -12.90 18.23 -20.58
N VAL A 370 -12.50 17.25 -19.77
CA VAL A 370 -11.44 16.29 -20.10
C VAL A 370 -12.03 15.22 -21.04
N PRO A 371 -11.57 15.13 -22.29
CA PRO A 371 -12.07 14.10 -23.19
C PRO A 371 -11.61 12.70 -22.76
N ALA A 372 -12.42 11.68 -23.02
CA ALA A 372 -12.12 10.29 -22.68
C ALA A 372 -10.81 9.77 -23.32
N SER A 373 -10.35 10.40 -24.42
CA SER A 373 -9.08 10.10 -25.08
C SER A 373 -7.84 10.67 -24.38
N ALA A 374 -8.01 11.55 -23.38
CA ALA A 374 -6.88 12.06 -22.61
C ALA A 374 -6.24 10.94 -21.75
N ARG A 375 -4.93 10.89 -21.72
CA ARG A 375 -4.19 9.85 -20.98
C ARG A 375 -4.59 9.76 -19.51
N ILE A 376 -4.85 10.92 -18.88
CA ILE A 376 -5.27 10.99 -17.49
C ILE A 376 -6.62 10.32 -17.21
N MET A 377 -7.44 10.03 -18.22
CA MET A 377 -8.69 9.29 -18.08
C MET A 377 -8.51 7.77 -18.15
N SER A 378 -7.30 7.29 -18.48
CA SER A 378 -7.02 5.86 -18.69
C SER A 378 -5.80 5.36 -17.92
N GLU A 379 -4.86 6.25 -17.58
CA GLU A 379 -3.62 5.93 -16.86
C GLU A 379 -3.67 6.52 -15.45
N GLU A 380 -3.22 5.74 -14.47
CA GLU A 380 -3.16 6.19 -13.07
C GLU A 380 -2.23 7.41 -12.93
N PRO A 381 -2.72 8.60 -12.53
CA PRO A 381 -1.88 9.80 -12.45
C PRO A 381 -0.89 9.76 -11.28
N PHE A 382 -1.25 9.10 -10.18
CA PHE A 382 -0.47 8.99 -8.95
C PHE A 382 0.18 10.32 -8.53
N GLY A 383 -0.64 11.37 -8.47
CA GLY A 383 -0.20 12.74 -8.20
C GLY A 383 -1.40 13.71 -8.05
N PRO A 384 -1.14 15.03 -7.86
CA PRO A 384 -2.12 16.00 -7.43
C PRO A 384 -2.95 16.61 -8.59
N ILE A 385 -3.44 15.77 -9.51
CA ILE A 385 -4.30 16.21 -10.62
C ILE A 385 -5.69 15.59 -10.49
N ALA A 386 -6.73 16.40 -10.59
CA ALA A 386 -8.13 16.00 -10.49
C ALA A 386 -8.87 16.30 -11.80
N PRO A 387 -9.07 15.31 -12.69
CA PRO A 387 -9.98 15.43 -13.82
C PRO A 387 -11.44 15.31 -13.36
N ILE A 388 -12.27 16.29 -13.68
CA ILE A 388 -13.70 16.33 -13.32
C ILE A 388 -14.51 16.36 -14.61
N VAL A 389 -15.40 15.37 -14.78
CA VAL A 389 -16.25 15.23 -15.96
C VAL A 389 -17.72 15.05 -15.57
N PRO A 390 -18.68 15.55 -16.35
CA PRO A 390 -20.09 15.36 -16.09
C PRO A 390 -20.58 13.98 -16.54
N PHE A 391 -21.73 13.54 -15.98
CA PHE A 391 -22.54 12.43 -16.47
C PHE A 391 -24.03 12.78 -16.33
N SER A 392 -24.90 12.11 -17.08
CA SER A 392 -26.34 12.38 -17.13
C SER A 392 -27.22 11.26 -16.59
N SER A 393 -26.75 10.00 -16.62
CA SER A 393 -27.55 8.85 -16.22
C SER A 393 -26.75 7.84 -15.38
N PHE A 394 -27.50 6.99 -14.64
CA PHE A 394 -26.90 5.92 -13.82
C PHE A 394 -26.12 4.92 -14.70
N ASP A 395 -26.68 4.51 -15.83
CA ASP A 395 -26.04 3.50 -16.69
C ASP A 395 -24.75 4.05 -17.33
N GLU A 396 -24.74 5.31 -17.72
CA GLU A 396 -23.56 6.01 -18.25
C GLU A 396 -22.44 6.04 -17.22
N VAL A 397 -22.75 6.44 -15.98
CA VAL A 397 -21.71 6.56 -14.95
C VAL A 397 -21.18 5.20 -14.49
N VAL A 398 -22.00 4.16 -14.46
CA VAL A 398 -21.57 2.79 -14.19
C VAL A 398 -20.64 2.28 -15.30
N ALA A 399 -21.02 2.51 -16.57
CA ALA A 399 -20.17 2.12 -17.70
C ALA A 399 -18.80 2.81 -17.65
N GLU A 400 -18.77 4.13 -17.38
CA GLU A 400 -17.49 4.86 -17.25
C GLU A 400 -16.71 4.44 -16.02
N ALA A 401 -17.36 4.21 -14.88
CA ALA A 401 -16.69 3.78 -13.66
C ALA A 401 -15.92 2.46 -13.85
N ASN A 402 -16.53 1.51 -14.54
CA ASN A 402 -16.00 0.15 -14.76
C ASN A 402 -15.19 0.00 -16.06
N ARG A 403 -15.07 1.05 -16.89
CA ARG A 403 -14.44 1.02 -18.22
C ARG A 403 -12.99 0.55 -18.21
N LEU A 404 -12.27 0.87 -17.15
CA LEU A 404 -10.83 0.59 -17.06
C LEU A 404 -10.55 -0.82 -16.53
N PRO A 405 -9.37 -1.37 -16.85
CA PRO A 405 -8.96 -2.66 -16.32
C PRO A 405 -8.61 -2.63 -14.82
N PHE A 406 -8.72 -1.47 -14.17
CA PHE A 406 -8.49 -1.31 -12.73
C PHE A 406 -9.75 -1.57 -11.91
N GLY A 407 -9.58 -2.06 -10.68
CA GLY A 407 -10.66 -2.30 -9.74
C GLY A 407 -10.15 -2.35 -8.29
N LEU A 408 -9.40 -1.34 -7.83
CA LEU A 408 -8.92 -1.28 -6.46
C LEU A 408 -9.95 -0.62 -5.54
N ALA A 409 -10.27 0.64 -5.77
CA ALA A 409 -11.22 1.42 -4.97
C ALA A 409 -12.23 2.14 -5.85
N ALA A 410 -13.44 2.36 -5.31
CA ALA A 410 -14.48 3.17 -5.92
C ALA A 410 -15.25 3.94 -4.85
N TYR A 411 -15.73 5.14 -5.21
CA TYR A 411 -16.40 6.05 -4.29
C TYR A 411 -17.68 6.60 -4.90
N ALA A 412 -18.71 6.81 -4.06
CA ALA A 412 -19.93 7.48 -4.48
C ALA A 412 -20.49 8.36 -3.36
N CYS A 413 -21.14 9.46 -3.74
CA CYS A 413 -21.91 10.32 -2.84
C CYS A 413 -23.37 10.41 -3.32
N THR A 414 -24.31 10.04 -2.45
CA THR A 414 -25.75 10.10 -2.67
C THR A 414 -26.49 10.13 -1.33
N ARG A 415 -27.70 10.70 -1.28
CA ARG A 415 -28.61 10.60 -0.13
C ARG A 415 -29.67 9.50 -0.28
N SER A 416 -29.74 8.87 -1.46
CA SER A 416 -30.69 7.80 -1.76
C SER A 416 -30.12 6.44 -1.37
N LEU A 417 -30.76 5.74 -0.43
CA LEU A 417 -30.40 4.36 -0.10
C LEU A 417 -30.51 3.43 -1.31
N LYS A 418 -31.52 3.65 -2.18
CA LYS A 418 -31.68 2.89 -3.44
C LYS A 418 -30.47 3.07 -4.34
N THR A 419 -30.03 4.31 -4.56
CA THR A 419 -28.87 4.63 -5.40
C THR A 419 -27.57 4.08 -4.75
N ALA A 420 -27.41 4.23 -3.43
CA ALA A 420 -26.26 3.72 -2.71
C ALA A 420 -26.12 2.19 -2.86
N THR A 421 -27.22 1.45 -2.69
CA THR A 421 -27.24 0.00 -2.88
C THR A 421 -26.95 -0.39 -4.33
N ALA A 422 -27.59 0.29 -5.30
CA ALA A 422 -27.42 0.00 -6.72
C ALA A 422 -25.98 0.23 -7.17
N ILE A 423 -25.38 1.37 -6.81
CA ILE A 423 -24.01 1.70 -7.25
C ILE A 423 -22.97 0.83 -6.51
N GLY A 424 -23.20 0.50 -5.23
CA GLY A 424 -22.35 -0.41 -4.48
C GLY A 424 -22.26 -1.80 -5.14
N ASN A 425 -23.38 -2.29 -5.67
CA ASN A 425 -23.43 -3.57 -6.38
C ASN A 425 -22.89 -3.49 -7.82
N ALA A 426 -22.95 -2.31 -8.44
CA ALA A 426 -22.53 -2.13 -9.83
C ALA A 426 -21.02 -1.89 -9.98
N PHE A 427 -20.34 -1.43 -8.96
CA PHE A 427 -18.89 -1.23 -9.01
C PHE A 427 -18.11 -2.55 -9.11
N GLU A 428 -17.20 -2.63 -10.07
CA GLU A 428 -16.26 -3.73 -10.25
C GLU A 428 -14.91 -3.41 -9.57
N SER A 429 -14.95 -3.13 -8.27
CA SER A 429 -13.79 -2.79 -7.45
C SER A 429 -13.76 -3.63 -6.18
N GLY A 430 -12.57 -3.93 -5.68
CA GLY A 430 -12.40 -4.71 -4.45
C GLY A 430 -12.85 -3.96 -3.19
N MET A 431 -12.80 -2.62 -3.23
CA MET A 431 -13.22 -1.77 -2.12
C MET A 431 -14.14 -0.65 -2.60
N VAL A 432 -15.26 -0.47 -1.91
CA VAL A 432 -16.26 0.55 -2.22
C VAL A 432 -16.57 1.35 -0.97
N SER A 433 -16.60 2.69 -1.09
CA SER A 433 -17.02 3.57 0.01
C SER A 433 -18.07 4.58 -0.47
N ILE A 434 -19.14 4.72 0.31
CA ILE A 434 -20.25 5.61 0.00
C ILE A 434 -20.36 6.66 1.09
N ASN A 435 -20.33 7.95 0.67
CA ASN A 435 -20.39 9.14 1.54
C ASN A 435 -19.22 9.31 2.51
N HIS A 436 -18.15 8.55 2.42
CA HIS A 436 -16.93 8.71 3.21
C HIS A 436 -15.69 8.14 2.49
N MET A 437 -14.48 8.25 3.12
CA MET A 437 -13.20 7.83 2.52
C MET A 437 -12.53 6.66 3.27
N GLY A 438 -13.23 5.98 4.18
CA GLY A 438 -12.65 4.98 5.08
C GLY A 438 -12.56 3.59 4.46
N LEU A 439 -11.50 3.30 3.69
CA LEU A 439 -11.27 1.98 3.07
C LEU A 439 -10.13 1.19 3.72
N ALA A 440 -9.18 1.85 4.38
CA ALA A 440 -7.91 1.23 4.77
C ALA A 440 -7.85 0.85 6.26
N LEU A 441 -8.92 0.27 6.80
CA LEU A 441 -8.97 -0.23 8.17
C LEU A 441 -8.26 -1.58 8.30
N PRO A 442 -7.73 -1.94 9.48
CA PRO A 442 -7.13 -3.25 9.72
C PRO A 442 -8.11 -4.42 9.56
N GLU A 443 -9.36 -4.24 9.98
CA GLU A 443 -10.39 -5.27 10.15
C GLU A 443 -11.09 -5.68 8.85
N VAL A 444 -10.87 -4.92 7.77
CA VAL A 444 -11.55 -5.15 6.50
C VAL A 444 -10.57 -5.56 5.40
N PRO A 445 -11.04 -6.33 4.40
CA PRO A 445 -10.21 -6.68 3.26
C PRO A 445 -9.65 -5.42 2.57
N PHE A 446 -8.35 -5.42 2.30
CA PHE A 446 -7.69 -4.42 1.48
C PHE A 446 -7.12 -5.11 0.26
N GLY A 447 -7.73 -4.90 -0.89
CA GLY A 447 -7.33 -5.55 -2.13
C GLY A 447 -8.16 -5.14 -3.33
N GLY A 448 -7.57 -5.36 -4.51
CA GLY A 448 -8.18 -5.07 -5.80
C GLY A 448 -8.66 -6.30 -6.54
N VAL A 449 -9.38 -6.04 -7.63
CA VAL A 449 -9.76 -7.02 -8.65
C VAL A 449 -9.21 -6.57 -10.02
N LYS A 450 -9.35 -7.41 -11.06
CA LYS A 450 -8.83 -7.12 -12.40
C LYS A 450 -7.31 -6.84 -12.35
N ASP A 451 -6.83 -5.84 -13.08
CA ASP A 451 -5.43 -5.43 -13.15
C ASP A 451 -4.92 -4.71 -11.88
N SER A 452 -5.79 -4.45 -10.91
CA SER A 452 -5.38 -3.95 -9.59
C SER A 452 -4.87 -5.06 -8.66
N GLY A 453 -4.86 -6.30 -9.10
CA GLY A 453 -4.25 -7.41 -8.41
C GLY A 453 -5.25 -8.44 -7.85
N TYR A 454 -4.80 -9.20 -6.88
CA TYR A 454 -5.59 -10.24 -6.21
C TYR A 454 -5.00 -10.62 -4.86
N GLY A 455 -5.85 -11.16 -4.00
CA GLY A 455 -5.56 -11.38 -2.59
C GLY A 455 -6.02 -10.21 -1.73
N SER A 456 -5.69 -10.23 -0.47
CA SER A 456 -6.01 -9.17 0.49
C SER A 456 -4.85 -8.90 1.43
N GLU A 457 -4.67 -7.65 1.84
CA GLU A 457 -3.69 -7.21 2.84
C GLU A 457 -4.36 -6.59 4.09
N GLY A 458 -5.60 -6.90 4.33
CA GLY A 458 -6.39 -6.53 5.51
C GLY A 458 -7.47 -7.58 5.78
N GLY A 459 -8.16 -7.45 6.91
CA GLY A 459 -9.19 -8.40 7.31
C GLY A 459 -8.63 -9.79 7.69
N THR A 460 -9.53 -10.70 7.94
CA THR A 460 -9.21 -12.13 8.19
C THR A 460 -8.67 -12.82 6.94
N GLU A 461 -9.01 -12.31 5.75
CA GLU A 461 -8.60 -12.83 4.45
C GLU A 461 -7.09 -12.76 4.22
N ALA A 462 -6.44 -11.77 4.82
CA ALA A 462 -5.02 -11.53 4.62
C ALA A 462 -4.16 -12.68 5.15
N ILE A 463 -4.45 -13.23 6.34
CA ILE A 463 -3.65 -14.28 6.95
C ILE A 463 -3.79 -15.63 6.20
N GLU A 464 -4.96 -15.90 5.60
CA GLU A 464 -5.22 -17.14 4.85
C GLU A 464 -4.23 -17.34 3.69
N ALA A 465 -3.78 -16.24 3.08
CA ALA A 465 -2.79 -16.28 2.01
C ALA A 465 -1.39 -16.77 2.47
N TYR A 466 -1.13 -16.78 3.78
CA TYR A 466 0.13 -17.24 4.39
C TYR A 466 0.03 -18.64 5.00
N LEU A 467 -1.11 -19.32 4.86
CA LEU A 467 -1.40 -20.62 5.45
C LEU A 467 -1.64 -21.70 4.38
N ASN A 468 -1.06 -22.89 4.59
CA ASN A 468 -1.43 -24.11 3.89
C ASN A 468 -2.55 -24.82 4.64
N THR A 469 -3.49 -25.37 3.90
CA THR A 469 -4.50 -26.30 4.45
C THR A 469 -4.03 -27.73 4.25
N LYS A 470 -3.88 -28.48 5.33
CA LYS A 470 -3.47 -29.89 5.33
C LYS A 470 -4.60 -30.77 5.88
N PHE A 471 -4.94 -31.82 5.16
CA PHE A 471 -5.82 -32.85 5.63
C PHE A 471 -5.03 -34.01 6.25
N VAL A 472 -5.41 -34.42 7.45
CA VAL A 472 -4.83 -35.55 8.17
C VAL A 472 -5.96 -36.54 8.51
N THR A 473 -5.79 -37.80 8.16
CA THR A 473 -6.74 -38.89 8.53
C THR A 473 -5.96 -39.98 9.25
N GLN A 474 -6.56 -40.54 10.31
CA GLN A 474 -5.94 -41.55 11.17
C GLN A 474 -7.00 -42.61 11.52
N ILE A 475 -6.59 -43.88 11.64
CA ILE A 475 -7.41 -44.96 12.10
C ILE A 475 -6.60 -45.90 12.97
N GLY A 476 -7.22 -46.48 14.01
CA GLY A 476 -6.62 -47.56 14.81
C GLY A 476 -5.37 -47.13 15.61
N LEU A 477 -5.34 -45.86 16.11
CA LEU A 477 -4.32 -45.43 17.05
C LEU A 477 -4.75 -45.85 18.46
N GLU A 478 -3.99 -46.77 19.09
CA GLU A 478 -4.11 -47.16 20.49
C GLU A 478 -3.26 -46.28 21.40
#